data_9a163101d238edd735c93276b298f5cd
#
_entry.id   9a163101d238edd735c93276b298f5cd
#
_cell.length_a   1.000
_cell.length_b   1.000
_cell.length_c   1.000
_cell.angle_alpha   90.00
_cell.angle_beta   90.00
_cell.angle_gamma   90.00
#
_symmetry.space_group_name_H-M   'P 1'
#
loop_
_entity.id
_entity.type
_entity.pdbx_description
1 polymer ?
#
loop_
_entity_poly.entity_id
_entity_poly.type
_entity_poly.pdbx_seq_one_letter_code
_entity_poly.pdbx_strand_id
1 'polypeptide(L)'
;LWQARHVAERLQALHPGLQTELLQLTTQGARILDAPLSKVGGKGLFVKELEQAMLEGRADIAVHSMKDVPMLMEPEFALVAISARENPFDALVSNKYAALEDVPPGGVIGTSSLRRESQLHARFPHLSVTSLRGNLDTRLRKLDEGQYDAIILAAAGLTRLGLANRIRAELPAELSLPAAGQGALGIEALAARPEVAAWMAPLAD
;
A
#
# COMPACT_ATOMS: atom_id res chain seq x y z
N LEU A 1 4.48 -8.63 3.58
CA LEU A 1 4.26 -10.03 4.01
C LEU A 1 2.78 -10.39 4.20
N TRP A 2 1.97 -9.58 4.88
CA TRP A 2 0.56 -9.90 5.12
C TRP A 2 -0.20 -10.19 3.81
N GLN A 3 -0.06 -9.33 2.80
CA GLN A 3 -0.75 -9.47 1.51
C GLN A 3 -0.42 -10.80 0.81
N ALA A 4 0.86 -11.17 0.79
CA ALA A 4 1.29 -12.43 0.18
C ALA A 4 0.76 -13.65 0.96
N ARG A 5 0.77 -13.61 2.29
CA ARG A 5 0.17 -14.67 3.12
C ARG A 5 -1.31 -14.81 2.89
N HIS A 6 -2.04 -13.70 2.86
CA HIS A 6 -3.47 -13.70 2.60
C HIS A 6 -3.83 -14.34 1.25
N VAL A 7 -3.08 -14.00 0.19
CA VAL A 7 -3.27 -14.62 -1.13
C VAL A 7 -2.94 -16.12 -1.08
N ALA A 8 -1.83 -16.50 -0.43
CA ALA A 8 -1.42 -17.89 -0.27
C ALA A 8 -2.50 -18.73 0.45
N GLU A 9 -3.03 -18.22 1.57
CA GLU A 9 -4.10 -18.88 2.34
C GLU A 9 -5.38 -19.04 1.50
N ARG A 10 -5.77 -18.02 0.76
CA ARG A 10 -6.94 -18.10 -0.14
C ARG A 10 -6.73 -19.11 -1.27
N LEU A 11 -5.54 -19.16 -1.87
CA LEU A 11 -5.21 -20.12 -2.90
C LEU A 11 -5.27 -21.56 -2.37
N GLN A 12 -4.70 -21.83 -1.20
CA GLN A 12 -4.75 -23.13 -0.57
C GLN A 12 -6.17 -23.57 -0.23
N ALA A 13 -7.04 -22.63 0.18
CA ALA A 13 -8.44 -22.90 0.45
C ALA A 13 -9.23 -23.23 -0.82
N LEU A 14 -8.90 -22.56 -1.94
CA LEU A 14 -9.56 -22.78 -3.24
C LEU A 14 -9.05 -24.03 -3.97
N HIS A 15 -7.81 -24.42 -3.73
CA HIS A 15 -7.13 -25.52 -4.39
C HIS A 15 -6.55 -26.50 -3.36
N PRO A 16 -7.37 -27.43 -2.82
CA PRO A 16 -6.90 -28.42 -1.85
C PRO A 16 -5.69 -29.21 -2.37
N GLY A 17 -4.63 -29.25 -1.57
CA GLY A 17 -3.37 -29.90 -1.93
C GLY A 17 -2.32 -28.98 -2.57
N LEU A 18 -2.69 -27.72 -2.92
CA LEU A 18 -1.72 -26.73 -3.36
C LEU A 18 -0.77 -26.37 -2.22
N GLN A 19 0.52 -26.45 -2.49
CA GLN A 19 1.55 -25.93 -1.60
C GLN A 19 2.01 -24.56 -2.10
N THR A 20 2.10 -23.61 -1.20
CA THR A 20 2.58 -22.26 -1.49
C THR A 20 3.82 -21.96 -0.65
N GLU A 21 4.81 -21.34 -1.27
CA GLU A 21 6.02 -20.85 -0.60
C GLU A 21 6.11 -19.33 -0.75
N LEU A 22 6.53 -18.64 0.30
CA LEU A 22 6.70 -17.20 0.29
C LEU A 22 8.16 -16.83 0.02
N LEU A 23 8.45 -16.33 -1.18
CA LEU A 23 9.73 -15.72 -1.51
C LEU A 23 9.78 -14.28 -1.00
N GLN A 24 10.60 -14.04 0.01
CA GLN A 24 10.76 -12.71 0.59
C GLN A 24 11.91 -11.96 -0.08
N LEU A 25 11.60 -10.85 -0.73
CA LEU A 25 12.57 -9.98 -1.41
C LEU A 25 12.59 -8.59 -0.77
N THR A 26 13.77 -7.95 -0.80
CA THR A 26 13.92 -6.56 -0.37
C THR A 26 14.03 -5.67 -1.60
N THR A 27 13.00 -4.87 -1.86
CA THR A 27 12.99 -3.96 -3.01
C THR A 27 13.81 -2.69 -2.76
N GLN A 28 14.28 -2.06 -3.84
CA GLN A 28 14.99 -0.77 -3.77
C GLN A 28 14.16 0.29 -3.03
N GLY A 29 12.87 0.38 -3.33
CA GLY A 29 11.97 1.33 -2.67
C GLY A 29 11.85 1.12 -1.16
N ALA A 30 12.03 -0.11 -0.68
CA ALA A 30 12.04 -0.42 0.75
C ALA A 30 13.37 -0.05 1.43
N ARG A 31 14.48 0.00 0.68
CA ARG A 31 15.81 0.37 1.20
C ARG A 31 16.00 1.88 1.34
N ILE A 32 15.33 2.67 0.48
CA ILE A 32 15.49 4.13 0.46
C ILE A 32 14.54 4.73 1.50
N LEU A 33 15.06 5.03 2.67
CA LEU A 33 14.29 5.61 3.78
C LEU A 33 14.50 7.13 3.92
N ASP A 34 15.63 7.65 3.44
CA ASP A 34 16.12 9.00 3.74
C ASP A 34 15.75 10.06 2.69
N ALA A 35 15.15 9.65 1.56
CA ALA A 35 14.75 10.59 0.51
C ALA A 35 13.27 10.40 0.12
N PRO A 36 12.54 11.49 -0.22
CA PRO A 36 11.21 11.39 -0.78
C PRO A 36 11.22 10.57 -2.07
N LEU A 37 10.26 9.63 -2.24
CA LEU A 37 10.17 8.80 -3.45
C LEU A 37 10.04 9.63 -4.74
N SER A 38 9.44 10.83 -4.65
CA SER A 38 9.34 11.79 -5.74
C SER A 38 10.70 12.29 -6.27
N LYS A 39 11.74 12.26 -5.42
CA LYS A 39 13.11 12.66 -5.80
C LYS A 39 13.97 11.51 -6.28
N VAL A 40 13.63 10.28 -5.91
CA VAL A 40 14.42 9.08 -6.25
C VAL A 40 14.15 8.61 -7.68
N GLY A 41 13.03 9.03 -8.26
CA GLY A 41 12.62 8.83 -9.65
C GLY A 41 12.86 7.42 -10.18
N GLY A 42 11.83 6.73 -10.59
CA GLY A 42 11.97 5.44 -11.25
C GLY A 42 10.67 4.65 -11.21
N LYS A 43 10.17 4.31 -12.39
CA LYS A 43 9.14 3.30 -12.53
C LYS A 43 9.65 2.01 -11.87
N GLY A 44 8.82 1.39 -11.05
CA GLY A 44 9.10 0.04 -10.58
C GLY A 44 10.03 -0.11 -9.38
N LEU A 45 10.23 0.94 -8.55
CA LEU A 45 11.03 0.84 -7.31
C LEU A 45 10.58 -0.29 -6.35
N PHE A 46 9.36 -0.78 -6.50
CA PHE A 46 8.79 -1.85 -5.69
C PHE A 46 8.50 -3.13 -6.49
N VAL A 47 8.69 -3.10 -7.79
CA VAL A 47 8.22 -4.14 -8.73
C VAL A 47 9.36 -4.89 -9.37
N LYS A 48 10.46 -4.22 -9.73
CA LYS A 48 11.57 -4.79 -10.53
C LYS A 48 12.16 -6.08 -9.96
N GLU A 49 12.42 -6.12 -8.66
CA GLU A 49 12.99 -7.32 -8.04
C GLU A 49 12.01 -8.49 -8.03
N LEU A 50 10.70 -8.20 -7.99
CA LEU A 50 9.65 -9.21 -8.05
C LEU A 50 9.52 -9.74 -9.49
N GLU A 51 9.48 -8.85 -10.47
CA GLU A 51 9.47 -9.19 -11.90
C GLU A 51 10.70 -10.02 -12.27
N GLN A 52 11.89 -9.61 -11.82
CA GLN A 52 13.12 -10.36 -12.05
C GLN A 52 13.06 -11.77 -11.47
N ALA A 53 12.49 -11.93 -10.26
CA ALA A 53 12.31 -13.24 -9.65
C ALA A 53 11.35 -14.14 -10.45
N MET A 54 10.31 -13.56 -11.06
CA MET A 54 9.41 -14.30 -11.95
C MET A 54 10.08 -14.70 -13.25
N LEU A 55 10.87 -13.82 -13.87
CA LEU A 55 11.66 -14.15 -15.08
C LEU A 55 12.68 -15.26 -14.82
N GLU A 56 13.29 -15.28 -13.66
CA GLU A 56 14.24 -16.31 -13.23
C GLU A 56 13.58 -17.62 -12.78
N GLY A 57 12.24 -17.69 -12.76
CA GLY A 57 11.49 -18.87 -12.30
C GLY A 57 11.59 -19.13 -10.80
N ARG A 58 11.99 -18.14 -10.00
CA ARG A 58 12.04 -18.21 -8.53
C ARG A 58 10.69 -17.89 -7.87
N ALA A 59 9.82 -17.22 -8.59
CA ALA A 59 8.45 -16.92 -8.16
C ALA A 59 7.48 -17.17 -9.32
N ASP A 60 6.27 -17.62 -9.02
CA ASP A 60 5.20 -17.79 -10.00
C ASP A 60 4.32 -16.54 -10.10
N ILE A 61 4.14 -15.84 -8.99
CA ILE A 61 3.31 -14.64 -8.87
C ILE A 61 3.97 -13.59 -7.98
N ALA A 62 3.59 -12.33 -8.19
CA ALA A 62 3.85 -11.24 -7.27
C ALA A 62 2.54 -10.63 -6.76
N VAL A 63 2.49 -10.29 -5.46
CA VAL A 63 1.31 -9.70 -4.83
C VAL A 63 1.60 -8.26 -4.46
N HIS A 64 0.80 -7.34 -5.00
CA HIS A 64 0.95 -5.91 -4.84
C HIS A 64 -0.26 -5.26 -4.16
N SER A 65 -0.02 -4.13 -3.52
CA SER A 65 -1.10 -3.14 -3.37
C SER A 65 -1.39 -2.56 -4.75
N MET A 66 -2.62 -2.62 -5.21
CA MET A 66 -2.98 -2.21 -6.58
C MET A 66 -2.56 -0.76 -6.90
N LYS A 67 -2.59 0.12 -5.91
CA LYS A 67 -2.15 1.53 -6.05
C LYS A 67 -0.65 1.71 -6.34
N ASP A 68 0.16 0.67 -6.09
CA ASP A 68 1.62 0.71 -6.29
C ASP A 68 2.03 0.04 -7.61
N VAL A 69 1.08 -0.59 -8.31
CA VAL A 69 1.28 -1.17 -9.65
C VAL A 69 1.42 -0.04 -10.67
N PRO A 70 2.45 -0.06 -11.53
CA PRO A 70 2.62 0.94 -12.57
C PRO A 70 1.49 0.87 -13.60
N MET A 71 1.10 2.03 -14.16
CA MET A 71 0.05 2.08 -15.20
C MET A 71 0.44 1.36 -16.50
N LEU A 72 1.72 1.33 -16.81
CA LEU A 72 2.28 0.61 -17.95
C LEU A 72 3.15 -0.50 -17.39
N MET A 73 2.77 -1.72 -17.68
CA MET A 73 3.53 -2.93 -17.37
C MET A 73 4.35 -3.33 -18.60
N GLU A 74 5.47 -3.98 -18.37
CA GLU A 74 6.22 -4.58 -19.45
C GLU A 74 5.42 -5.75 -20.05
N PRO A 75 5.51 -6.00 -21.37
CA PRO A 75 4.64 -6.96 -22.07
C PRO A 75 4.79 -8.41 -21.60
N GLU A 76 5.88 -8.74 -20.90
CA GLU A 76 6.12 -10.05 -20.30
C GLU A 76 5.23 -10.33 -19.10
N PHE A 77 4.62 -9.30 -18.49
CA PHE A 77 3.83 -9.40 -17.27
C PHE A 77 2.37 -9.02 -17.50
N ALA A 78 1.51 -9.60 -16.68
CA ALA A 78 0.09 -9.28 -16.66
C ALA A 78 -0.46 -9.29 -15.24
N LEU A 79 -1.42 -8.41 -14.96
CA LEU A 79 -2.29 -8.54 -13.79
C LEU A 79 -3.30 -9.64 -14.08
N VAL A 80 -3.14 -10.78 -13.42
CA VAL A 80 -3.95 -11.98 -13.63
C VAL A 80 -5.16 -12.05 -12.69
N ALA A 81 -5.14 -11.28 -11.61
CA ALA A 81 -6.30 -11.08 -10.74
C ALA A 81 -6.19 -9.74 -9.99
N ILE A 82 -7.34 -9.11 -9.76
CA ILE A 82 -7.49 -7.97 -8.86
C ILE A 82 -8.54 -8.37 -7.82
N SER A 83 -8.18 -8.32 -6.54
CA SER A 83 -9.06 -8.74 -5.46
C SER A 83 -10.21 -7.77 -5.23
N ALA A 84 -11.26 -8.24 -4.55
CA ALA A 84 -12.26 -7.38 -3.94
C ALA A 84 -11.59 -6.21 -3.20
N ARG A 85 -12.17 -5.02 -3.38
CA ARG A 85 -11.63 -3.79 -2.84
C ARG A 85 -12.00 -3.64 -1.37
N GLU A 86 -11.01 -3.64 -0.50
CA GLU A 86 -11.15 -3.25 0.90
C GLU A 86 -11.38 -1.73 0.99
N ASN A 87 -11.72 -1.22 2.17
CA ASN A 87 -11.95 0.20 2.42
C ASN A 87 -10.92 1.10 1.69
N PRO A 88 -11.35 1.90 0.69
CA PRO A 88 -10.44 2.66 -0.15
C PRO A 88 -9.97 3.96 0.50
N PHE A 89 -10.60 4.39 1.60
CA PHE A 89 -10.38 5.71 2.17
C PHE A 89 -9.01 5.85 2.86
N ASP A 90 -8.58 7.09 2.96
CA ASP A 90 -7.49 7.46 3.85
C ASP A 90 -8.02 7.58 5.26
N ALA A 91 -7.17 7.33 6.25
CA ALA A 91 -7.48 7.38 7.66
C ALA A 91 -6.58 8.37 8.38
N LEU A 92 -7.17 9.19 9.22
CA LEU A 92 -6.47 9.98 10.23
C LEU A 92 -6.09 9.07 11.41
N VAL A 93 -4.84 9.08 11.76
CA VAL A 93 -4.32 8.44 12.97
C VAL A 93 -3.65 9.51 13.83
N SER A 94 -4.11 9.67 15.06
CA SER A 94 -3.58 10.62 16.03
C SER A 94 -3.78 10.11 17.44
N ASN A 95 -2.84 10.43 18.32
CA ASN A 95 -2.98 10.17 19.76
C ASN A 95 -3.70 11.32 20.49
N LYS A 96 -3.83 12.49 19.84
CA LYS A 96 -4.32 13.71 20.45
C LYS A 96 -5.65 14.20 19.87
N TYR A 97 -5.84 14.11 18.54
CA TYR A 97 -6.92 14.78 17.83
C TYR A 97 -7.89 13.77 17.23
N ALA A 98 -9.18 14.08 17.24
CA ALA A 98 -10.23 13.25 16.68
C ALA A 98 -10.44 13.51 15.17
N ALA A 99 -10.23 14.75 14.73
CA ALA A 99 -10.39 15.18 13.33
C ALA A 99 -9.24 16.09 12.92
N LEU A 100 -9.08 16.34 11.60
CA LEU A 100 -8.06 17.27 11.07
C LEU A 100 -8.35 18.71 11.49
N GLU A 101 -9.61 19.06 11.62
CA GLU A 101 -10.10 20.36 12.07
C GLU A 101 -9.67 20.71 13.50
N ASP A 102 -9.42 19.69 14.32
CA ASP A 102 -8.99 19.86 15.71
C ASP A 102 -7.49 20.15 15.83
N VAL A 103 -6.73 19.94 14.78
CA VAL A 103 -5.28 20.16 14.79
C VAL A 103 -4.99 21.65 14.72
N PRO A 104 -4.25 22.23 15.69
CA PRO A 104 -4.00 23.67 15.74
C PRO A 104 -3.10 24.13 14.59
N PRO A 105 -3.11 25.45 14.28
CA PRO A 105 -2.19 26.03 13.31
C PRO A 105 -0.73 25.67 13.60
N GLY A 106 0.00 25.27 12.56
CA GLY A 106 1.37 24.77 12.68
C GLY A 106 1.50 23.30 13.10
N GLY A 107 0.36 22.62 13.40
CA GLY A 107 0.38 21.20 13.72
C GLY A 107 0.94 20.35 12.59
N VAL A 108 1.71 19.32 12.94
CA VAL A 108 2.52 18.54 12.01
C VAL A 108 1.80 17.28 11.58
N ILE A 109 1.50 17.17 10.28
CA ILE A 109 0.85 16.00 9.66
C ILE A 109 1.89 15.18 8.89
N GLY A 110 2.02 13.91 9.23
CA GLY A 110 2.97 13.00 8.58
C GLY A 110 2.38 12.31 7.36
N THR A 111 2.96 12.55 6.18
CA THR A 111 2.72 11.77 4.96
C THR A 111 3.88 11.95 3.97
N SER A 112 4.14 10.94 3.13
CA SER A 112 5.05 11.07 1.98
C SER A 112 4.31 10.95 0.65
N SER A 113 2.99 11.01 0.67
CA SER A 113 2.15 10.96 -0.52
C SER A 113 1.86 12.36 -1.01
N LEU A 114 2.35 12.72 -2.20
CA LEU A 114 2.06 14.01 -2.83
C LEU A 114 0.55 14.22 -3.04
N ARG A 115 -0.20 13.16 -3.33
CA ARG A 115 -1.66 13.18 -3.44
C ARG A 115 -2.31 13.65 -2.14
N ARG A 116 -1.87 13.12 -0.99
CA ARG A 116 -2.39 13.52 0.33
C ARG A 116 -1.95 14.92 0.70
N GLU A 117 -0.68 15.21 0.51
CA GLU A 117 -0.08 16.50 0.81
C GLU A 117 -0.79 17.64 0.06
N SER A 118 -1.01 17.50 -1.26
CA SER A 118 -1.70 18.52 -2.05
C SER A 118 -3.14 18.79 -1.57
N GLN A 119 -3.87 17.74 -1.21
CA GLN A 119 -5.24 17.87 -0.71
C GLN A 119 -5.29 18.47 0.70
N LEU A 120 -4.34 18.10 1.57
CA LEU A 120 -4.19 18.71 2.89
C LEU A 120 -3.88 20.20 2.78
N HIS A 121 -2.92 20.60 1.96
CA HIS A 121 -2.59 22.02 1.76
C HIS A 121 -3.74 22.83 1.22
N ALA A 122 -4.55 22.24 0.32
CA ALA A 122 -5.73 22.91 -0.24
C ALA A 122 -6.83 23.16 0.80
N ARG A 123 -6.99 22.25 1.77
CA ARG A 123 -8.09 22.31 2.76
C ARG A 123 -7.64 22.88 4.10
N PHE A 124 -6.40 22.60 4.50
CA PHE A 124 -5.81 22.96 5.79
C PHE A 124 -4.47 23.67 5.58
N PRO A 125 -4.44 24.84 4.95
CA PRO A 125 -3.18 25.55 4.62
C PRO A 125 -2.40 25.99 5.87
N HIS A 126 -3.02 25.96 7.05
CA HIS A 126 -2.42 26.28 8.33
C HIS A 126 -1.66 25.11 8.96
N LEU A 127 -1.79 23.89 8.41
CA LEU A 127 -1.07 22.73 8.90
C LEU A 127 0.28 22.56 8.21
N SER A 128 1.24 22.00 8.94
CA SER A 128 2.56 21.66 8.41
C SER A 128 2.57 20.20 7.96
N VAL A 129 2.84 19.94 6.69
CA VAL A 129 2.94 18.57 6.18
C VAL A 129 4.41 18.19 6.06
N THR A 130 4.79 17.07 6.67
CA THR A 130 6.16 16.58 6.66
C THR A 130 6.25 15.12 6.25
N SER A 131 7.41 14.75 5.69
CA SER A 131 7.62 13.40 5.16
C SER A 131 7.58 12.33 6.25
N LEU A 132 6.76 11.30 6.04
CA LEU A 132 6.66 10.11 6.90
C LEU A 132 6.97 8.85 6.11
N ARG A 133 8.09 8.22 6.40
CA ARG A 133 8.60 7.00 5.74
C ARG A 133 8.71 5.82 6.70
N GLY A 134 8.78 4.64 6.11
CA GLY A 134 8.87 3.37 6.81
C GLY A 134 7.66 2.48 6.54
N ASN A 135 7.67 1.27 7.09
CA ASN A 135 6.50 0.40 7.14
C ASN A 135 5.45 0.95 8.13
N LEU A 136 4.31 0.29 8.24
CA LEU A 136 3.21 0.76 9.09
C LEU A 136 3.63 0.89 10.55
N ASP A 137 4.31 -0.12 11.09
CA ASP A 137 4.77 -0.13 12.49
C ASP A 137 5.74 1.03 12.78
N THR A 138 6.67 1.27 11.86
CA THR A 138 7.62 2.40 11.97
C THR A 138 6.88 3.75 11.97
N ARG A 139 5.85 3.90 11.13
CA ARG A 139 5.08 5.16 11.06
C ARG A 139 4.26 5.38 12.32
N LEU A 140 3.62 4.33 12.84
CA LEU A 140 2.88 4.42 14.10
C LEU A 140 3.81 4.72 15.27
N ARG A 141 4.97 4.08 15.33
CA ARG A 141 5.97 4.35 16.37
C ARG A 141 6.43 5.81 16.35
N LYS A 142 6.70 6.38 15.17
CA LYS A 142 7.07 7.80 15.05
C LYS A 142 5.99 8.75 15.53
N LEU A 143 4.71 8.40 15.29
CA LEU A 143 3.57 9.13 15.85
C LEU A 143 3.54 9.01 17.38
N ASP A 144 3.71 7.80 17.91
CA ASP A 144 3.69 7.52 19.36
C ASP A 144 4.85 8.19 20.10
N GLU A 145 5.99 8.36 19.42
CA GLU A 145 7.14 9.14 19.89
C GLU A 145 6.92 10.68 19.84
N GLY A 146 5.78 11.13 19.32
CA GLY A 146 5.41 12.55 19.25
C GLY A 146 6.10 13.35 18.14
N GLN A 147 6.67 12.67 17.12
CA GLN A 147 7.27 13.33 15.97
C GLN A 147 6.23 14.02 15.06
N TYR A 148 4.96 13.63 15.17
CA TYR A 148 3.82 14.15 14.42
C TYR A 148 2.62 14.34 15.36
N ASP A 149 1.77 15.29 15.05
CA ASP A 149 0.47 15.47 15.72
C ASP A 149 -0.57 14.50 15.19
N ALA A 150 -0.49 14.20 13.89
CA ALA A 150 -1.27 13.17 13.24
C ALA A 150 -0.53 12.63 12.01
N ILE A 151 -0.95 11.47 11.53
CA ILE A 151 -0.45 10.87 10.29
C ILE A 151 -1.62 10.40 9.42
N ILE A 152 -1.45 10.40 8.10
CA ILE A 152 -2.45 9.90 7.17
C ILE A 152 -1.99 8.58 6.57
N LEU A 153 -2.81 7.54 6.76
CA LEU A 153 -2.57 6.19 6.27
C LEU A 153 -3.76 5.71 5.43
N ALA A 154 -3.60 4.61 4.69
CA ALA A 154 -4.73 3.94 4.07
C ALA A 154 -5.48 3.09 5.12
N ALA A 155 -6.80 3.25 5.25
CA ALA A 155 -7.62 2.50 6.20
C ALA A 155 -7.46 0.98 6.03
N ALA A 156 -7.48 0.49 4.78
CA ALA A 156 -7.25 -0.93 4.48
C ALA A 156 -5.95 -1.49 5.06
N GLY A 157 -4.88 -0.68 5.12
CA GLY A 157 -3.61 -1.11 5.69
C GLY A 157 -3.69 -1.36 7.20
N LEU A 158 -4.40 -0.49 7.91
CA LEU A 158 -4.64 -0.61 9.35
C LEU A 158 -5.56 -1.80 9.66
N THR A 159 -6.66 -1.91 8.93
CA THR A 159 -7.64 -3.00 9.10
C THR A 159 -6.99 -4.37 8.89
N ARG A 160 -6.23 -4.55 7.82
CA ARG A 160 -5.54 -5.80 7.50
C ARG A 160 -4.54 -6.25 8.55
N LEU A 161 -3.97 -5.33 9.29
CA LEU A 161 -3.01 -5.63 10.37
C LEU A 161 -3.66 -5.66 11.76
N GLY A 162 -5.00 -5.60 11.85
CA GLY A 162 -5.72 -5.62 13.12
C GLY A 162 -5.58 -4.32 13.92
N LEU A 163 -5.23 -3.22 13.25
CA LEU A 163 -4.96 -1.91 13.85
C LEU A 163 -6.06 -0.88 13.56
N ALA A 164 -7.28 -1.35 13.25
CA ALA A 164 -8.43 -0.48 12.98
C ALA A 164 -8.77 0.44 14.16
N ASN A 165 -8.47 0.02 15.39
CA ASN A 165 -8.63 0.83 16.59
C ASN A 165 -7.74 2.10 16.64
N ARG A 166 -6.71 2.19 15.77
CA ARG A 166 -5.87 3.37 15.64
C ARG A 166 -6.48 4.44 14.72
N ILE A 167 -7.51 4.09 13.94
CA ILE A 167 -8.24 5.03 13.09
C ILE A 167 -9.07 5.97 13.97
N ARG A 168 -8.78 7.28 13.90
CA ARG A 168 -9.57 8.32 14.56
C ARG A 168 -10.75 8.74 13.70
N ALA A 169 -10.50 8.93 12.41
CA ALA A 169 -11.50 9.26 11.42
C ALA A 169 -11.10 8.68 10.06
N GLU A 170 -12.07 8.21 9.31
CA GLU A 170 -11.92 7.99 7.87
C GLU A 170 -12.11 9.34 7.16
N LEU A 171 -11.22 9.64 6.23
CA LEU A 171 -11.30 10.87 5.46
C LEU A 171 -12.21 10.63 4.24
N PRO A 172 -13.36 11.31 4.17
CA PRO A 172 -14.26 11.14 3.03
C PRO A 172 -13.59 11.62 1.72
N ALA A 173 -14.08 11.14 0.57
CA ALA A 173 -13.46 11.41 -0.72
C ALA A 173 -13.38 12.91 -1.05
N GLU A 174 -14.33 13.70 -0.56
CA GLU A 174 -14.36 15.16 -0.71
C GLU A 174 -13.18 15.85 0.00
N LEU A 175 -12.67 15.22 1.06
CA LEU A 175 -11.54 15.71 1.85
C LEU A 175 -10.22 15.14 1.33
N SER A 176 -10.18 13.84 1.07
CA SER A 176 -9.01 13.12 0.60
C SER A 176 -9.42 12.06 -0.42
N LEU A 177 -9.41 12.43 -1.71
CA LEU A 177 -9.70 11.49 -2.78
C LEU A 177 -8.68 10.35 -2.75
N PRO A 178 -9.12 9.08 -2.62
CA PRO A 178 -8.22 7.94 -2.56
C PRO A 178 -7.34 7.79 -3.80
N ALA A 179 -6.22 7.08 -3.66
CA ALA A 179 -5.46 6.65 -4.83
C ALA A 179 -6.27 5.63 -5.65
N ALA A 180 -6.07 5.66 -6.97
CA ALA A 180 -6.61 4.62 -7.84
C ALA A 180 -6.14 3.23 -7.34
N GLY A 181 -7.06 2.28 -7.25
CA GLY A 181 -6.77 0.94 -6.75
C GLY A 181 -6.45 0.82 -5.25
N GLN A 182 -6.52 1.91 -4.47
CA GLN A 182 -6.31 1.82 -3.02
C GLN A 182 -7.34 0.90 -2.38
N GLY A 183 -6.90 -0.05 -1.58
CA GLY A 183 -7.74 -1.07 -0.95
C GLY A 183 -7.76 -2.41 -1.69
N ALA A 184 -7.48 -2.46 -2.99
CA ALA A 184 -7.37 -3.72 -3.74
C ALA A 184 -5.94 -4.28 -3.73
N LEU A 185 -5.83 -5.60 -3.89
CA LEU A 185 -4.60 -6.30 -4.19
C LEU A 185 -4.56 -6.64 -5.68
N GLY A 186 -3.40 -6.45 -6.31
CA GLY A 186 -3.12 -6.93 -7.65
C GLY A 186 -2.21 -8.14 -7.61
N ILE A 187 -2.54 -9.17 -8.38
CA ILE A 187 -1.71 -10.36 -8.54
C ILE A 187 -1.14 -10.33 -9.94
N GLU A 188 0.16 -10.28 -10.01
CA GLU A 188 0.94 -10.24 -11.25
C GLU A 188 1.57 -11.61 -11.51
N ALA A 189 1.63 -11.99 -12.78
CA ALA A 189 2.31 -13.20 -13.25
C ALA A 189 2.92 -12.95 -14.64
N LEU A 190 3.73 -13.89 -15.11
CA LEU A 190 4.19 -13.88 -16.49
C LEU A 190 3.02 -14.10 -17.44
N ALA A 191 2.88 -13.24 -18.45
CA ALA A 191 1.83 -13.33 -19.48
C ALA A 191 1.88 -14.65 -20.27
N ALA A 192 3.08 -15.23 -20.38
CA ALA A 192 3.31 -16.51 -21.07
C ALA A 192 2.88 -17.73 -20.24
N ARG A 193 2.33 -17.55 -19.02
CA ARG A 193 1.91 -18.65 -18.14
C ARG A 193 0.41 -18.63 -17.87
N PRO A 194 -0.43 -18.99 -18.87
CA PRO A 194 -1.89 -18.98 -18.75
C PRO A 194 -2.41 -19.93 -17.66
N GLU A 195 -1.68 -21.01 -17.35
CA GLU A 195 -2.03 -21.92 -16.26
C GLU A 195 -1.98 -21.23 -14.89
N VAL A 196 -1.02 -20.33 -14.66
CA VAL A 196 -0.95 -19.54 -13.43
C VAL A 196 -2.12 -18.57 -13.36
N ALA A 197 -2.44 -17.89 -14.47
CA ALA A 197 -3.60 -17.01 -14.56
C ALA A 197 -4.91 -17.75 -14.23
N ALA A 198 -5.08 -18.98 -14.74
CA ALA A 198 -6.26 -19.79 -14.44
C ALA A 198 -6.39 -20.13 -12.95
N TRP A 199 -5.27 -20.39 -12.26
CA TRP A 199 -5.28 -20.63 -10.82
C TRP A 199 -5.63 -19.38 -10.00
N MET A 200 -5.27 -18.19 -10.50
CA MET A 200 -5.55 -16.92 -9.85
C MET A 200 -6.96 -16.40 -10.11
N ALA A 201 -7.61 -16.83 -11.20
CA ALA A 201 -8.91 -16.30 -11.61
C ALA A 201 -9.99 -16.29 -10.49
N PRO A 202 -10.10 -17.33 -9.63
CA PRO A 202 -11.08 -17.31 -8.52
C PRO A 202 -10.80 -16.26 -7.43
N LEU A 203 -9.65 -15.62 -7.45
CA LEU A 203 -9.31 -14.53 -6.51
C LEU A 203 -9.76 -13.15 -7.00
N ALA A 204 -10.12 -13.04 -8.27
CA ALA A 204 -10.62 -11.80 -8.86
C ALA A 204 -12.03 -11.46 -8.36
N ASP A 205 -12.33 -10.15 -8.28
CA ASP A 205 -13.65 -9.59 -7.98
C ASP A 205 -14.38 -9.25 -9.27
#